data_ba5cc26752c2d248090fa474cd67b568
#
_entry.id   ba5cc26752c2d248090fa474cd67b568
#
_cell.length_a   1.000
_cell.length_b   1.000
_cell.length_c   1.000
_cell.angle_alpha   90.00
_cell.angle_beta   90.00
_cell.angle_gamma   90.00
#
_symmetry.space_group_name_H-M   'P 1'
#
loop_
_entity.id
_entity.type
_entity.pdbx_description
1 polymer ?
#
loop_
_entity_poly.entity_id
_entity_poly.type
_entity_poly.pdbx_seq_one_letter_code
_entity_poly.pdbx_strand_id
1 'polypeptide(L)'
;MSADLDIILKKYKQGKREDLIPLLQEIQDHLGYLSEEAIVKTGSFLGLSTTKIFGLATFYDRFRFMPSGKIQIRICHGTSCFLNGSQAIINKIRDETGVMPGQTSRDGNFSYEIVSCMGGCCNGPVINVNGQYYTHIKAEQLPELIKRLKYIIEND
;
A
#
# COMPACT_ATOMS: atom_id res chain seq x y z
N MET A 1 7.69 -16.08 8.81
CA MET A 1 7.59 -15.73 7.36
C MET A 1 7.55 -16.98 6.49
N SER A 2 8.60 -17.81 6.40
CA SER A 2 8.52 -19.02 5.55
C SER A 2 7.45 -20.03 5.99
N ALA A 3 7.27 -20.24 7.30
CA ALA A 3 6.27 -21.16 7.82
C ALA A 3 4.82 -20.73 7.53
N ASP A 4 4.55 -19.45 7.58
CA ASP A 4 3.22 -18.90 7.32
C ASP A 4 2.83 -19.03 5.83
N LEU A 5 3.81 -18.81 4.94
CA LEU A 5 3.63 -19.04 3.50
C LEU A 5 3.29 -20.51 3.19
N ASP A 6 3.99 -21.44 3.81
CA ASP A 6 3.75 -22.87 3.60
C ASP A 6 2.36 -23.30 4.11
N ILE A 7 1.85 -22.68 5.17
CA ILE A 7 0.49 -22.91 5.69
C ILE A 7 -0.55 -22.40 4.68
N ILE A 8 -0.35 -21.20 4.12
CA ILE A 8 -1.26 -20.61 3.12
C ILE A 8 -1.27 -21.47 1.87
N LEU A 9 -0.10 -21.86 1.35
CA LEU A 9 0.02 -22.70 0.17
C LEU A 9 -0.67 -24.06 0.32
N LYS A 10 -0.61 -24.68 1.51
CA LYS A 10 -1.26 -25.97 1.78
C LYS A 10 -2.79 -25.92 1.75
N LYS A 11 -3.41 -24.77 1.92
CA LYS A 11 -4.87 -24.59 1.79
C LYS A 11 -5.34 -24.79 0.35
N TYR A 12 -4.49 -24.42 -0.62
CA TYR A 12 -4.76 -24.55 -2.04
C TYR A 12 -4.27 -25.93 -2.52
N LYS A 13 -5.19 -26.90 -2.64
CA LYS A 13 -4.89 -28.26 -3.12
C LYS A 13 -4.40 -28.19 -4.57
N GLN A 14 -3.12 -28.50 -4.81
CA GLN A 14 -2.46 -28.49 -6.12
C GLN A 14 -2.84 -27.29 -6.97
N GLY A 15 -2.05 -26.22 -6.81
CA GLY A 15 -2.32 -24.90 -7.33
C GLY A 15 -2.70 -24.88 -8.80
N LYS A 16 -3.95 -24.56 -9.04
CA LYS A 16 -4.42 -24.25 -10.37
C LYS A 16 -4.05 -22.80 -10.68
N ARG A 17 -3.85 -22.54 -11.96
CA ARG A 17 -3.53 -21.18 -12.43
C ARG A 17 -4.59 -20.14 -12.04
N GLU A 18 -5.82 -20.57 -11.88
CA GLU A 18 -6.98 -19.78 -11.43
C GLU A 18 -6.81 -19.27 -9.99
N ASP A 19 -6.06 -19.99 -9.16
CA ASP A 19 -5.85 -19.66 -7.76
C ASP A 19 -4.80 -18.55 -7.56
N LEU A 20 -4.13 -18.08 -8.60
CA LEU A 20 -3.03 -17.11 -8.50
C LEU A 20 -3.45 -15.82 -7.77
N ILE A 21 -4.53 -15.16 -8.22
CA ILE A 21 -4.97 -13.89 -7.62
C ILE A 21 -5.48 -14.08 -6.19
N PRO A 22 -6.37 -15.04 -5.88
CA PRO A 22 -6.79 -15.30 -4.51
C PRO A 22 -5.61 -15.64 -3.59
N LEU A 23 -4.66 -16.43 -4.06
CA LEU A 23 -3.48 -16.81 -3.30
C LEU A 23 -2.57 -15.61 -2.98
N LEU A 24 -2.30 -14.75 -3.97
CA LEU A 24 -1.53 -13.53 -3.75
C LEU A 24 -2.24 -12.57 -2.79
N GLN A 25 -3.57 -12.48 -2.85
CA GLN A 25 -4.35 -11.67 -1.90
C GLN A 25 -4.23 -12.21 -0.48
N GLU A 26 -4.39 -13.52 -0.28
CA GLU A 26 -4.26 -14.13 1.04
C GLU A 26 -2.85 -13.97 1.61
N ILE A 27 -1.83 -14.13 0.78
CA ILE A 27 -0.42 -13.89 1.19
C ILE A 27 -0.25 -12.42 1.63
N GLN A 28 -0.75 -11.47 0.86
CA GLN A 28 -0.65 -10.05 1.21
C GLN A 28 -1.44 -9.69 2.46
N ASP A 29 -2.63 -10.27 2.66
CA ASP A 29 -3.44 -10.03 3.84
C ASP A 29 -2.74 -10.53 5.12
N HIS A 30 -1.96 -11.62 5.03
CA HIS A 30 -1.18 -12.15 6.14
C HIS A 30 0.17 -11.45 6.38
N LEU A 31 0.89 -11.13 5.30
CA LEU A 31 2.24 -10.57 5.39
C LEU A 31 2.28 -9.04 5.25
N GLY A 32 1.18 -8.43 4.81
CA GLY A 32 1.08 -7.00 4.53
C GLY A 32 1.62 -6.59 3.14
N TYR A 33 2.41 -7.45 2.51
CA TYR A 33 3.00 -7.23 1.19
C TYR A 33 3.43 -8.54 0.53
N LEU A 34 3.71 -8.51 -0.77
CA LEU A 34 4.25 -9.63 -1.54
C LEU A 34 5.78 -9.55 -1.57
N SER A 35 6.44 -10.32 -0.72
CA SER A 35 7.90 -10.42 -0.75
C SER A 35 8.39 -11.20 -1.97
N GLU A 36 9.65 -11.00 -2.37
CA GLU A 36 10.28 -11.77 -3.44
C GLU A 36 10.19 -13.29 -3.15
N GLU A 37 10.44 -13.71 -1.91
CA GLU A 37 10.29 -15.10 -1.47
C GLU A 37 8.86 -15.62 -1.70
N ALA A 38 7.85 -14.82 -1.38
CA ALA A 38 6.45 -15.17 -1.58
C ALA A 38 6.12 -15.38 -3.07
N ILE A 39 6.64 -14.53 -3.94
CA ILE A 39 6.45 -14.63 -5.39
C ILE A 39 7.14 -15.88 -5.94
N VAL A 40 8.39 -16.16 -5.53
CA VAL A 40 9.14 -17.35 -5.94
C VAL A 40 8.43 -18.62 -5.49
N LYS A 41 8.00 -18.72 -4.23
CA LYS A 41 7.29 -19.89 -3.70
C LYS A 41 5.94 -20.10 -4.39
N THR A 42 5.18 -19.02 -4.62
CA THR A 42 3.93 -19.08 -5.37
C THR A 42 4.16 -19.57 -6.80
N GLY A 43 5.24 -19.10 -7.45
CA GLY A 43 5.63 -19.56 -8.78
C GLY A 43 5.94 -21.05 -8.82
N SER A 44 6.73 -21.54 -7.89
CA SER A 44 7.05 -22.94 -7.76
C SER A 44 5.82 -23.81 -7.49
N PHE A 45 4.91 -23.32 -6.66
CA PHE A 45 3.67 -24.02 -6.30
C PHE A 45 2.68 -24.11 -7.47
N LEU A 46 2.53 -23.04 -8.25
CA LEU A 46 1.59 -22.97 -9.38
C LEU A 46 2.22 -23.41 -10.72
N GLY A 47 3.52 -23.71 -10.76
CA GLY A 47 4.24 -24.00 -12.01
C GLY A 47 4.29 -22.79 -12.95
N LEU A 48 4.35 -21.58 -12.40
CA LEU A 48 4.41 -20.32 -13.14
C LEU A 48 5.78 -19.64 -12.94
N SER A 49 6.28 -18.96 -13.96
CA SER A 49 7.50 -18.16 -13.82
C SER A 49 7.26 -16.95 -12.90
N THR A 50 8.25 -16.62 -12.09
CA THR A 50 8.22 -15.42 -11.22
C THR A 50 7.96 -14.14 -11.99
N THR A 51 8.54 -13.99 -13.18
CA THR A 51 8.32 -12.84 -14.07
C THR A 51 6.84 -12.69 -14.45
N LYS A 52 6.16 -13.81 -14.72
CA LYS A 52 4.75 -13.80 -15.08
C LYS A 52 3.86 -13.41 -13.91
N ILE A 53 4.15 -13.92 -12.71
CA ILE A 53 3.44 -13.56 -11.48
C ILE A 53 3.67 -12.10 -11.14
N PHE A 54 4.93 -11.64 -11.18
CA PHE A 54 5.27 -10.26 -10.91
C PHE A 54 4.60 -9.30 -11.92
N GLY A 55 4.67 -9.60 -13.23
CA GLY A 55 4.03 -8.78 -14.26
C GLY A 55 2.51 -8.71 -14.10
N LEU A 56 1.87 -9.80 -13.66
CA LEU A 56 0.45 -9.79 -13.39
C LEU A 56 0.13 -9.02 -12.10
N ALA A 57 0.91 -9.22 -11.05
CA ALA A 57 0.70 -8.53 -9.79
C ALA A 57 0.93 -7.01 -9.89
N THR A 58 1.89 -6.56 -10.72
CA THR A 58 2.12 -5.11 -10.98
C THR A 58 1.00 -4.45 -11.77
N PHE A 59 0.20 -5.22 -12.51
CA PHE A 59 -0.97 -4.72 -13.22
C PHE A 59 -2.12 -4.31 -12.26
N TYR A 60 -2.19 -4.94 -11.10
CA TYR A 60 -3.22 -4.65 -10.10
C TYR A 60 -2.67 -3.72 -9.02
N ASP A 61 -3.17 -2.50 -8.94
CA ASP A 61 -2.79 -1.47 -7.94
C ASP A 61 -2.97 -1.92 -6.48
N ARG A 62 -3.67 -3.03 -6.26
CA ARG A 62 -3.92 -3.59 -4.94
C ARG A 62 -2.70 -4.28 -4.34
N PHE A 63 -1.78 -4.81 -5.15
CA PHE A 63 -0.63 -5.55 -4.67
C PHE A 63 0.54 -4.64 -4.33
N ARG A 64 1.20 -4.95 -3.20
CA ARG A 64 2.35 -4.23 -2.67
C ARG A 64 3.55 -5.15 -2.61
N PHE A 65 4.69 -4.65 -3.02
CA PHE A 65 5.95 -5.40 -3.07
C PHE A 65 6.93 -4.97 -1.96
N MET A 66 6.55 -3.96 -1.17
CA MET A 66 7.33 -3.49 -0.04
C MET A 66 6.48 -3.45 1.22
N PRO A 67 7.06 -3.69 2.41
CA PRO A 67 6.34 -3.59 3.66
C PRO A 67 5.80 -2.17 3.84
N SER A 68 4.56 -2.08 4.32
CA SER A 68 3.95 -0.80 4.67
C SER A 68 4.61 -0.22 5.92
N GLY A 69 4.75 1.09 5.99
CA GLY A 69 5.12 1.76 7.23
C GLY A 69 4.04 1.61 8.32
N LYS A 70 4.41 1.89 9.57
CA LYS A 70 3.45 1.94 10.69
C LYS A 70 2.31 2.92 10.40
N ILE A 71 2.63 4.03 9.78
CA ILE A 71 1.67 4.99 9.25
C ILE A 71 1.60 4.85 7.74
N GLN A 72 0.44 4.44 7.27
CA GLN A 72 0.14 4.34 5.86
C GLN A 72 -0.78 5.46 5.44
N ILE A 73 -0.32 6.29 4.49
CA ILE A 73 -1.09 7.41 3.95
C ILE A 73 -1.50 7.08 2.51
N ARG A 74 -2.79 7.12 2.23
CA ARG A 74 -3.34 6.99 0.88
C ARG A 74 -3.88 8.34 0.45
N ILE A 75 -3.44 8.83 -0.70
CA ILE A 75 -3.79 10.16 -1.21
C ILE A 75 -4.66 9.99 -2.44
N CYS A 76 -5.88 10.50 -2.40
CA CYS A 76 -6.76 10.53 -3.55
C CYS A 76 -6.26 11.54 -4.59
N HIS A 77 -6.06 11.07 -5.82
CA HIS A 77 -5.64 11.90 -6.96
C HIS A 77 -6.63 11.79 -8.15
N GLY A 78 -7.89 11.44 -7.86
CA GLY A 78 -8.97 11.52 -8.85
C GLY A 78 -9.21 12.97 -9.30
N THR A 79 -9.87 13.16 -10.42
CA THR A 79 -10.06 14.48 -11.07
C THR A 79 -10.53 15.56 -10.10
N SER A 80 -11.54 15.29 -9.27
CA SER A 80 -12.03 16.26 -8.29
C SER A 80 -10.97 16.62 -7.24
N CYS A 81 -10.27 15.62 -6.67
CA CYS A 81 -9.21 15.87 -5.71
C CYS A 81 -8.02 16.60 -6.33
N PHE A 82 -7.67 16.27 -7.57
CA PHE A 82 -6.62 16.95 -8.32
C PHE A 82 -6.94 18.44 -8.48
N LEU A 83 -8.15 18.77 -8.95
CA LEU A 83 -8.60 20.16 -9.12
C LEU A 83 -8.66 20.93 -7.79
N ASN A 84 -8.91 20.23 -6.68
CA ASN A 84 -8.92 20.80 -5.34
C ASN A 84 -7.53 20.78 -4.64
N GLY A 85 -6.46 20.51 -5.36
CA GLY A 85 -5.08 20.70 -4.88
C GLY A 85 -4.41 19.47 -4.27
N SER A 86 -4.83 18.23 -4.58
CA SER A 86 -4.17 17.02 -4.09
C SER A 86 -2.69 16.94 -4.49
N GLN A 87 -2.27 17.59 -5.59
CA GLN A 87 -0.86 17.65 -5.98
C GLN A 87 -0.01 18.38 -4.94
N ALA A 88 -0.52 19.46 -4.35
CA ALA A 88 0.17 20.18 -3.27
C ALA A 88 0.33 19.30 -2.02
N ILE A 89 -0.67 18.46 -1.72
CA ILE A 89 -0.62 17.48 -0.63
C ILE A 89 0.48 16.45 -0.89
N ILE A 90 0.54 15.87 -2.08
CA ILE A 90 1.56 14.88 -2.47
C ILE A 90 2.96 15.47 -2.30
N ASN A 91 3.19 16.68 -2.83
CA ASN A 91 4.47 17.36 -2.72
C ASN A 91 4.84 17.60 -1.25
N LYS A 92 3.89 18.08 -0.44
CA LYS A 92 4.14 18.37 0.97
C LYS A 92 4.44 17.10 1.78
N ILE A 93 3.74 16.01 1.56
CA ILE A 93 4.01 14.72 2.22
C ILE A 93 5.41 14.22 1.85
N ARG A 94 5.77 14.30 0.57
CA ARG A 94 7.12 13.94 0.12
C ARG A 94 8.20 14.78 0.82
N ASP A 95 8.00 16.08 0.90
CA ASP A 95 8.98 17.00 1.51
C ASP A 95 9.12 16.77 3.03
N GLU A 96 8.02 16.45 3.72
CA GLU A 96 8.01 16.21 5.17
C GLU A 96 8.52 14.80 5.57
N THR A 97 8.30 13.81 4.72
CA THR A 97 8.67 12.41 5.02
C THR A 97 9.92 11.93 4.31
N GLY A 98 10.33 12.60 3.23
CA GLY A 98 11.42 12.16 2.35
C GLY A 98 11.12 10.87 1.57
N VAL A 99 9.86 10.43 1.57
CA VAL A 99 9.42 9.16 0.95
C VAL A 99 8.80 9.43 -0.42
N MET A 100 9.06 8.55 -1.39
CA MET A 100 8.41 8.60 -2.70
C MET A 100 7.11 7.78 -2.69
N PRO A 101 6.15 8.07 -3.57
CA PRO A 101 4.92 7.28 -3.69
C PRO A 101 5.21 5.78 -3.88
N GLY A 102 4.49 4.93 -3.14
CA GLY A 102 4.68 3.47 -3.18
C GLY A 102 5.88 2.96 -2.38
N GLN A 103 6.63 3.83 -1.73
CA GLN A 103 7.77 3.46 -0.90
C GLN A 103 7.49 3.62 0.60
N THR A 104 8.34 3.00 1.39
CA THR A 104 8.35 3.13 2.86
C THR A 104 9.60 3.87 3.30
N SER A 105 9.49 4.72 4.31
CA SER A 105 10.62 5.42 4.91
C SER A 105 11.67 4.46 5.47
N ARG A 106 12.93 4.86 5.50
CA ARG A 106 14.06 4.02 5.97
C ARG A 106 13.89 3.56 7.41
N ASP A 107 13.21 4.36 8.23
CA ASP A 107 12.89 4.05 9.63
C ASP A 107 11.66 3.14 9.79
N GLY A 108 11.00 2.76 8.68
CA GLY A 108 9.80 1.92 8.69
C GLY A 108 8.54 2.61 9.23
N ASN A 109 8.59 3.91 9.47
CA ASN A 109 7.48 4.63 10.11
C ASN A 109 6.41 5.08 9.12
N PHE A 110 6.79 5.56 7.95
CA PHE A 110 5.88 6.13 6.96
C PHE A 110 5.91 5.39 5.63
N SER A 111 4.74 5.17 5.07
CA SER A 111 4.58 4.84 3.66
C SER A 111 3.41 5.63 3.09
N TYR A 112 3.48 6.02 1.83
CA TYR A 112 2.31 6.59 1.18
C TYR A 112 2.16 6.11 -0.26
N GLU A 113 0.92 6.10 -0.70
CA GLU A 113 0.54 5.75 -2.05
C GLU A 113 -0.47 6.74 -2.62
N ILE A 114 -0.44 6.90 -3.93
CA ILE A 114 -1.40 7.71 -4.67
C ILE A 114 -2.44 6.76 -5.24
N VAL A 115 -3.72 7.04 -4.99
CA VAL A 115 -4.84 6.24 -5.47
C VAL A 115 -5.74 7.05 -6.39
N SER A 116 -6.35 6.39 -7.38
CA SER A 116 -7.17 7.05 -8.39
C SER A 116 -8.39 7.74 -7.82
N CYS A 117 -9.15 7.06 -6.95
CA CYS A 117 -10.33 7.61 -6.30
C CYS A 117 -10.68 6.83 -5.03
N MET A 118 -11.08 7.54 -3.97
CA MET A 118 -11.57 6.95 -2.71
C MET A 118 -13.07 7.17 -2.48
N GLY A 119 -13.81 7.66 -3.49
CA GLY A 119 -15.26 7.86 -3.40
C GLY A 119 -15.71 9.16 -2.71
N GLY A 120 -14.79 9.97 -2.18
CA GLY A 120 -15.09 11.23 -1.47
C GLY A 120 -15.05 12.48 -2.35
N CYS A 121 -15.49 12.42 -3.61
CA CYS A 121 -15.29 13.47 -4.61
C CYS A 121 -15.85 14.85 -4.23
N CYS A 122 -16.95 14.89 -3.48
CA CYS A 122 -17.55 16.16 -3.02
C CYS A 122 -16.76 16.81 -1.87
N ASN A 123 -15.89 16.05 -1.20
CA ASN A 123 -15.16 16.47 -0.01
C ASN A 123 -13.64 16.52 -0.25
N GLY A 124 -13.22 16.65 -1.52
CA GLY A 124 -11.82 16.69 -1.89
C GLY A 124 -11.08 17.95 -1.40
N PRO A 125 -9.76 17.89 -1.24
CA PRO A 125 -8.91 16.69 -1.32
C PRO A 125 -9.14 15.71 -0.16
N VAL A 126 -9.00 14.41 -0.45
CA VAL A 126 -9.19 13.34 0.54
C VAL A 126 -7.90 12.56 0.72
N ILE A 127 -7.52 12.33 1.97
CA ILE A 127 -6.48 11.37 2.34
C ILE A 127 -7.04 10.35 3.34
N ASN A 128 -6.45 9.17 3.33
CA ASN A 128 -6.73 8.15 4.33
C ASN A 128 -5.43 7.83 5.07
N VAL A 129 -5.47 7.82 6.39
CA VAL A 129 -4.33 7.49 7.24
C VAL A 129 -4.74 6.33 8.13
N ASN A 130 -4.15 5.17 7.93
CA ASN A 130 -4.43 3.95 8.68
C ASN A 130 -5.94 3.63 8.80
N GLY A 131 -6.71 3.87 7.72
CA GLY A 131 -8.16 3.65 7.70
C GLY A 131 -9.00 4.87 8.07
N GLN A 132 -8.43 5.90 8.69
CA GLN A 132 -9.13 7.14 9.02
C GLN A 132 -9.11 8.12 7.84
N TYR A 133 -10.27 8.63 7.45
CA TYR A 133 -10.41 9.58 6.35
C TYR A 133 -10.32 11.03 6.85
N TYR A 134 -9.56 11.84 6.12
CA TYR A 134 -9.45 13.28 6.28
C TYR A 134 -9.92 13.93 4.98
N THR A 135 -10.87 14.82 5.07
CA THR A 135 -11.50 15.53 3.94
C THR A 135 -11.20 17.01 4.00
N HIS A 136 -11.27 17.70 2.84
CA HIS A 136 -10.98 19.14 2.73
C HIS A 136 -9.60 19.51 3.29
N ILE A 137 -8.64 18.55 3.26
CA ILE A 137 -7.32 18.76 3.84
C ILE A 137 -6.50 19.72 2.98
N LYS A 138 -5.82 20.66 3.65
CA LYS A 138 -4.92 21.59 2.99
C LYS A 138 -3.47 21.21 3.24
N ALA A 139 -2.58 21.53 2.28
CA ALA A 139 -1.17 21.20 2.39
C ALA A 139 -0.51 21.82 3.65
N GLU A 140 -0.99 22.98 4.09
CA GLU A 140 -0.48 23.69 5.29
C GLU A 140 -0.78 22.93 6.60
N GLN A 141 -1.79 22.08 6.61
CA GLN A 141 -2.18 21.29 7.80
C GLN A 141 -1.34 20.00 7.95
N LEU A 142 -0.66 19.57 6.89
CA LEU A 142 0.09 18.32 6.88
C LEU A 142 1.27 18.26 7.85
N PRO A 143 2.09 19.32 8.03
CA PRO A 143 3.20 19.26 8.98
C PRO A 143 2.72 18.98 10.41
N GLU A 144 1.62 19.57 10.82
CA GLU A 144 1.02 19.33 12.13
C GLU A 144 0.45 17.92 12.24
N LEU A 145 -0.27 17.46 11.21
CA LEU A 145 -0.79 16.10 11.15
C LEU A 145 0.35 15.08 11.24
N ILE A 146 1.42 15.24 10.48
CA ILE A 146 2.56 14.33 10.48
C ILE A 146 3.27 14.34 11.84
N LYS A 147 3.41 15.48 12.49
CA LYS A 147 3.96 15.57 13.86
C LYS A 147 3.11 14.77 14.86
N ARG A 148 1.80 14.91 14.80
CA ARG A 148 0.88 14.14 15.66
C ARG A 148 1.01 12.63 15.40
N LEU A 149 1.12 12.22 14.15
CA LEU A 149 1.30 10.82 13.78
C LEU A 149 2.65 10.28 14.26
N LYS A 150 3.73 11.05 14.15
CA LYS A 150 5.05 10.69 14.73
C LYS A 150 4.97 10.49 16.24
N TYR A 151 4.31 11.40 16.94
CA TYR A 151 4.14 11.30 18.38
C TYR A 151 3.38 10.02 18.81
N ILE A 152 2.38 9.61 18.02
CA ILE A 152 1.65 8.35 18.27
C ILE A 152 2.58 7.14 18.12
N ILE A 153 3.43 7.12 17.07
CA ILE A 153 4.38 6.01 16.85
C ILE A 153 5.40 5.87 17.99
N GLU A 154 5.83 7.00 18.56
CA GLU A 154 6.85 7.04 19.61
C GLU A 154 6.32 6.63 20.99
N ASN A 155 4.99 6.67 21.19
CA ASN A 155 4.34 6.39 22.47
C ASN A 155 3.49 5.10 22.47
N ASP A 156 3.46 4.35 21.35
CA ASP A 156 2.89 3.00 21.22
C ASP A 156 4.01 1.95 21.27
#